data_3fc0ff964a5dffd1452acc923d9ce32a
#
_entry.id   3fc0ff964a5dffd1452acc923d9ce32a
#
_cell.length_a   1.000
_cell.length_b   1.000
_cell.length_c   1.000
_cell.angle_alpha   90.00
_cell.angle_beta   90.00
_cell.angle_gamma   90.00
#
_symmetry.space_group_name_H-M   'P 1'
#
loop_
_entity.id
_entity.type
_entity.pdbx_description
1 polymer ?
#
loop_
_entity_poly.entity_id
_entity_poly.type
_entity_poly.pdbx_seq_one_letter_code
_entity_poly.pdbx_strand_id
1 'polypeptide(L)'
;LMVASNDFSLKGVKGYVSNWKEFGKWQNDYLISGRDILEPATVTKIKDLVKDVDNPIEKAKLVYEFVQNKTRYINVSIGIGGWQPIAANQVDKVGYGDCKGLTNYTKALLAAVGITSYYTLVYAKQKRNIDKDFVTFQGNHAILNIPASELTGGNDIWLECTDQTIPFGFLGDFTDDRDVLVITPEGGIIKRTPSYKNETNLQSTKATIRLDEKGTIQATLERVSKGLNFVNRHNYDRYPKETLIKLYKSEVWSYNNNLEVESVKLKNDKEQVIFTEDFSISIEDYATVTDAEILFRVNLFNKNSFIPKRYRNRKLPLQIPRGYKDEDESI
;
A
#
# COMPACT_ATOMS: atom_id res chain seq x y z
N LEU A 1 -29.51 13.36 9.53
CA LEU A 1 -29.25 14.71 9.03
C LEU A 1 -27.95 15.18 9.65
N MET A 2 -26.89 15.35 8.88
CA MET A 2 -25.67 16.02 9.35
C MET A 2 -25.83 17.52 9.00
N VAL A 3 -25.65 18.38 10.00
CA VAL A 3 -25.63 19.84 9.83
C VAL A 3 -24.18 20.26 10.02
N ALA A 4 -23.57 20.85 8.99
CA ALA A 4 -22.26 21.47 9.12
C ALA A 4 -22.44 22.89 9.66
N SER A 5 -21.61 23.28 10.62
CA SER A 5 -21.44 24.67 11.02
C SER A 5 -20.15 25.18 10.37
N ASN A 6 -20.21 26.39 9.79
CA ASN A 6 -19.01 27.04 9.29
C ASN A 6 -18.05 27.44 10.42
N ASP A 7 -18.60 27.72 11.61
CA ASP A 7 -17.85 27.95 12.83
C ASP A 7 -17.62 26.65 13.59
N PHE A 8 -16.40 26.40 14.00
CA PHE A 8 -16.06 25.23 14.83
C PHE A 8 -14.88 25.50 15.77
N SER A 9 -14.69 24.60 16.71
CA SER A 9 -13.49 24.57 17.55
C SER A 9 -12.98 23.15 17.68
N LEU A 10 -11.72 22.92 17.26
CA LEU A 10 -11.04 21.66 17.45
C LEU A 10 -10.04 21.77 18.59
N LYS A 11 -10.35 21.16 19.76
CA LYS A 11 -9.47 21.17 20.93
C LYS A 11 -8.96 22.57 21.31
N GLY A 12 -9.83 23.57 21.23
CA GLY A 12 -9.52 24.97 21.55
C GLY A 12 -9.04 25.82 20.38
N VAL A 13 -8.70 25.22 19.24
CA VAL A 13 -8.35 25.95 18.02
C VAL A 13 -9.63 26.27 17.24
N LYS A 14 -9.97 27.56 17.19
CA LYS A 14 -11.16 28.05 16.47
C LYS A 14 -10.93 28.05 14.96
N GLY A 15 -11.96 27.79 14.20
CA GLY A 15 -11.95 27.85 12.74
C GLY A 15 -13.29 28.31 12.19
N TYR A 16 -13.24 28.97 11.04
CA TYR A 16 -14.38 29.26 10.18
C TYR A 16 -14.04 28.81 8.77
N VAL A 17 -14.87 27.97 8.17
CA VAL A 17 -14.65 27.46 6.81
C VAL A 17 -15.97 27.29 6.08
N SER A 18 -16.02 27.71 4.82
CA SER A 18 -17.18 27.57 3.94
C SER A 18 -16.90 26.64 2.75
N ASN A 19 -15.65 26.34 2.48
CA ASN A 19 -15.22 25.51 1.35
C ASN A 19 -13.92 24.74 1.67
N TRP A 20 -13.57 23.77 0.83
CA TRP A 20 -12.39 22.94 1.01
C TRP A 20 -11.08 23.72 0.96
N LYS A 21 -11.01 24.81 0.19
CA LYS A 21 -9.83 25.68 0.12
C LYS A 21 -9.54 26.31 1.48
N GLU A 22 -10.55 26.89 2.10
CA GLU A 22 -10.44 27.50 3.44
C GLU A 22 -10.14 26.44 4.51
N PHE A 23 -10.79 25.29 4.42
CA PHE A 23 -10.55 24.20 5.37
C PHE A 23 -9.12 23.66 5.31
N GLY A 24 -8.57 23.47 4.11
CA GLY A 24 -7.17 23.08 3.94
C GLY A 24 -6.20 24.16 4.42
N LYS A 25 -6.50 25.43 4.15
CA LYS A 25 -5.67 26.53 4.68
C LYS A 25 -5.67 26.57 6.20
N TRP A 26 -6.83 26.43 6.82
CA TRP A 26 -6.91 26.35 8.28
C TRP A 26 -6.09 25.18 8.84
N GLN A 27 -6.18 24.00 8.22
CA GLN A 27 -5.37 22.83 8.65
C GLN A 27 -3.88 23.10 8.48
N ASN A 28 -3.47 23.70 7.36
CA ASN A 28 -2.08 24.07 7.15
C ASN A 28 -1.58 25.00 8.25
N ASP A 29 -2.31 26.10 8.49
CA ASP A 29 -1.87 27.19 9.38
C ASP A 29 -1.87 26.78 10.86
N TYR A 30 -2.85 25.97 11.30
CA TYR A 30 -3.04 25.65 12.71
C TYR A 30 -2.62 24.24 13.15
N LEU A 31 -2.57 23.30 12.22
CA LEU A 31 -2.23 21.90 12.55
C LEU A 31 -0.87 21.47 12.03
N ILE A 32 -0.45 21.93 10.85
CA ILE A 32 0.73 21.41 10.15
C ILE A 32 1.92 22.38 10.20
N SER A 33 1.70 23.67 10.01
CA SER A 33 2.75 24.68 9.99
C SER A 33 3.59 24.66 11.26
N GLY A 34 4.92 24.76 11.11
CA GLY A 34 5.88 24.71 12.22
C GLY A 34 6.10 23.30 12.81
N ARG A 35 5.48 22.26 12.24
CA ARG A 35 5.70 20.87 12.64
C ARG A 35 6.75 20.14 11.78
N ASP A 36 7.25 20.77 10.74
CA ASP A 36 8.22 20.24 9.78
C ASP A 36 9.67 20.70 10.03
N ILE A 37 9.95 21.26 11.20
CA ILE A 37 11.30 21.67 11.59
C ILE A 37 12.16 20.43 11.86
N LEU A 38 13.35 20.40 11.27
CA LEU A 38 14.37 19.36 11.46
C LEU A 38 15.61 19.94 12.14
N GLU A 39 16.32 19.09 12.88
CA GLU A 39 17.62 19.44 13.42
C GLU A 39 18.65 19.63 12.30
N PRO A 40 19.62 20.57 12.43
CA PRO A 40 20.62 20.80 11.39
C PRO A 40 21.41 19.54 10.99
N ALA A 41 21.71 18.67 11.96
CA ALA A 41 22.41 17.41 11.70
C ALA A 41 21.59 16.47 10.80
N THR A 42 20.27 16.43 10.96
CA THR A 42 19.38 15.65 10.11
C THR A 42 19.33 16.23 8.71
N VAL A 43 19.23 17.55 8.57
CA VAL A 43 19.27 18.23 7.26
C VAL A 43 20.56 17.91 6.52
N THR A 44 21.72 17.99 7.19
CA THR A 44 23.02 17.64 6.61
C THR A 44 23.02 16.17 6.15
N LYS A 45 22.61 15.26 7.02
CA LYS A 45 22.55 13.83 6.70
C LYS A 45 21.71 13.52 5.46
N ILE A 46 20.55 14.16 5.32
CA ILE A 46 19.66 13.93 4.17
C ILE A 46 20.22 14.55 2.90
N LYS A 47 20.85 15.73 2.98
CA LYS A 47 21.56 16.31 1.83
C LYS A 47 22.72 15.44 1.38
N ASP A 48 23.49 14.88 2.30
CA ASP A 48 24.59 13.96 1.99
C ASP A 48 24.10 12.66 1.34
N LEU A 49 22.93 12.16 1.76
CA LEU A 49 22.31 10.96 1.17
C LEU A 49 22.03 11.12 -0.33
N VAL A 50 21.71 12.32 -0.78
CA VAL A 50 21.29 12.59 -2.17
C VAL A 50 22.31 13.44 -2.95
N LYS A 51 23.49 13.71 -2.41
CA LYS A 51 24.46 14.67 -2.98
C LYS A 51 24.93 14.32 -4.39
N ASP A 52 25.05 13.01 -4.68
CA ASP A 52 25.56 12.50 -5.96
C ASP A 52 24.43 12.11 -6.93
N VAL A 53 23.18 12.51 -6.63
CA VAL A 53 22.00 12.22 -7.44
C VAL A 53 21.46 13.53 -8.01
N ASP A 54 21.36 13.65 -9.32
CA ASP A 54 20.83 14.86 -9.98
C ASP A 54 19.30 14.81 -10.12
N ASN A 55 18.75 13.65 -10.44
CA ASN A 55 17.32 13.49 -10.70
C ASN A 55 16.48 13.70 -9.43
N PRO A 56 15.56 14.68 -9.40
CA PRO A 56 14.74 14.96 -8.22
C PRO A 56 13.83 13.79 -7.80
N ILE A 57 13.38 12.97 -8.73
CA ILE A 57 12.51 11.81 -8.40
C ILE A 57 13.34 10.71 -7.73
N GLU A 58 14.55 10.48 -8.19
CA GLU A 58 15.48 9.56 -7.53
C GLU A 58 15.88 10.07 -6.13
N LYS A 59 16.09 11.38 -5.96
CA LYS A 59 16.27 11.99 -4.62
C LYS A 59 15.07 11.71 -3.72
N ALA A 60 13.85 11.93 -4.24
CA ALA A 60 12.63 11.69 -3.48
C ALA A 60 12.50 10.23 -3.05
N LYS A 61 12.85 9.30 -3.94
CA LYS A 61 12.87 7.86 -3.67
C LYS A 61 13.87 7.48 -2.58
N LEU A 62 15.10 7.96 -2.66
CA LEU A 62 16.11 7.73 -1.62
C LEU A 62 15.67 8.25 -0.24
N VAL A 63 15.05 9.44 -0.21
CA VAL A 63 14.47 9.99 1.03
C VAL A 63 13.33 9.11 1.56
N TYR A 64 12.45 8.64 0.69
CA TYR A 64 11.35 7.75 1.06
C TYR A 64 11.87 6.42 1.64
N GLU A 65 12.83 5.79 0.98
CA GLU A 65 13.48 4.56 1.45
C GLU A 65 14.22 4.77 2.78
N PHE A 66 14.84 5.93 2.96
CA PHE A 66 15.44 6.30 4.26
C PHE A 66 14.38 6.33 5.36
N VAL A 67 13.20 6.92 5.11
CA VAL A 67 12.10 6.94 6.08
C VAL A 67 11.61 5.53 6.39
N GLN A 68 11.40 4.69 5.38
CA GLN A 68 10.99 3.30 5.53
C GLN A 68 11.96 2.49 6.40
N ASN A 69 13.26 2.69 6.21
CA ASN A 69 14.30 1.97 6.96
C ASN A 69 14.49 2.50 8.38
N LYS A 70 14.27 3.80 8.60
CA LYS A 70 14.50 4.45 9.89
C LYS A 70 13.29 4.35 10.83
N THR A 71 12.07 4.32 10.30
CA THR A 71 10.86 4.51 11.09
C THR A 71 9.96 3.29 11.11
N ARG A 72 9.04 3.28 12.06
CA ARG A 72 7.94 2.31 12.14
C ARG A 72 6.63 3.01 12.49
N TYR A 73 5.53 2.43 12.05
CA TYR A 73 4.20 2.93 12.39
C TYR A 73 3.82 2.54 13.82
N ILE A 74 3.46 3.55 14.62
CA ILE A 74 2.82 3.37 15.94
C ILE A 74 1.68 4.37 16.02
N ASN A 75 0.46 3.89 16.27
CA ASN A 75 -0.69 4.77 16.41
C ASN A 75 -0.59 5.63 17.68
N VAL A 76 -0.59 6.96 17.50
CA VAL A 76 -0.54 7.96 18.56
C VAL A 76 -1.68 8.96 18.36
N SER A 77 -2.87 8.64 18.89
CA SER A 77 -4.09 9.44 18.65
C SER A 77 -4.68 9.99 19.96
N ILE A 78 -3.85 10.64 20.80
CA ILE A 78 -4.28 11.20 22.08
C ILE A 78 -4.53 12.71 21.94
N GLY A 79 -5.72 13.17 22.32
CA GLY A 79 -6.07 14.59 22.35
C GLY A 79 -6.02 15.24 20.96
N ILE A 80 -5.29 16.36 20.83
CA ILE A 80 -5.07 17.05 19.55
C ILE A 80 -4.25 16.18 18.57
N GLY A 81 -3.43 15.24 19.08
CA GLY A 81 -2.67 14.29 18.25
C GLY A 81 -3.53 13.37 17.42
N GLY A 82 -4.85 13.32 17.63
CA GLY A 82 -5.79 12.71 16.68
C GLY A 82 -5.85 13.41 15.32
N TRP A 83 -5.44 14.70 15.24
CA TRP A 83 -5.54 15.55 14.05
C TRP A 83 -4.22 16.21 13.68
N GLN A 84 -3.45 16.64 14.66
CA GLN A 84 -2.17 17.31 14.48
C GLN A 84 -1.03 16.29 14.38
N PRO A 85 -0.13 16.41 13.41
CA PRO A 85 1.05 15.54 13.31
C PRO A 85 2.02 15.74 14.47
N ILE A 86 2.71 14.67 14.86
CA ILE A 86 3.93 14.76 15.67
C ILE A 86 4.95 15.60 14.92
N ALA A 87 5.70 16.45 15.62
CA ALA A 87 6.74 17.26 15.01
C ALA A 87 7.83 16.39 14.36
N ALA A 88 8.34 16.82 13.20
CA ALA A 88 9.29 16.05 12.40
C ALA A 88 10.57 15.71 13.16
N ASN A 89 11.14 16.66 13.92
CA ASN A 89 12.32 16.42 14.78
C ASN A 89 12.05 15.38 15.87
N GLN A 90 10.83 15.30 16.39
CA GLN A 90 10.47 14.29 17.38
C GLN A 90 10.38 12.91 16.73
N VAL A 91 9.73 12.77 15.56
CA VAL A 91 9.69 11.51 14.80
C VAL A 91 11.11 11.07 14.44
N ASP A 92 11.97 12.01 14.02
CA ASP A 92 13.37 11.74 13.70
C ASP A 92 14.13 11.15 14.88
N LYS A 93 13.93 11.71 16.08
CA LYS A 93 14.58 11.29 17.32
C LYS A 93 14.13 9.91 17.80
N VAL A 94 12.81 9.62 17.76
CA VAL A 94 12.26 8.38 18.33
C VAL A 94 12.14 7.23 17.34
N GLY A 95 12.22 7.50 16.02
CA GLY A 95 12.11 6.50 14.96
C GLY A 95 10.71 5.87 14.81
N TYR A 96 9.65 6.56 15.27
CA TYR A 96 8.28 6.10 15.06
C TYR A 96 7.30 7.27 14.99
N GLY A 97 6.13 7.01 14.42
CA GLY A 97 5.00 7.93 14.37
C GLY A 97 3.75 7.25 13.85
N ASP A 98 2.62 7.93 13.97
CA ASP A 98 1.40 7.54 13.27
C ASP A 98 1.40 8.06 11.81
N CYS A 99 0.31 7.83 11.07
CA CYS A 99 0.23 8.29 9.68
C CYS A 99 0.52 9.79 9.53
N LYS A 100 0.02 10.61 10.44
CA LYS A 100 0.23 12.06 10.43
C LYS A 100 1.70 12.42 10.66
N GLY A 101 2.30 11.84 11.69
CA GLY A 101 3.69 12.07 12.05
C GLY A 101 4.67 11.63 10.96
N LEU A 102 4.49 10.41 10.43
CA LEU A 102 5.35 9.87 9.36
C LEU A 102 5.22 10.65 8.05
N THR A 103 3.99 11.02 7.66
CA THR A 103 3.76 11.86 6.48
C THR A 103 4.40 13.24 6.62
N ASN A 104 4.25 13.89 7.78
CA ASN A 104 4.86 15.19 8.05
C ASN A 104 6.40 15.11 8.10
N TYR A 105 6.94 14.05 8.67
CA TYR A 105 8.39 13.80 8.69
C TYR A 105 8.96 13.61 7.29
N THR A 106 8.31 12.78 6.46
CA THR A 106 8.69 12.58 5.06
C THR A 106 8.64 13.90 4.28
N LYS A 107 7.57 14.70 4.46
CA LYS A 107 7.44 16.04 3.88
C LYS A 107 8.62 16.94 4.25
N ALA A 108 9.01 16.96 5.53
CA ALA A 108 10.10 17.78 6.02
C ALA A 108 11.46 17.37 5.41
N LEU A 109 11.73 16.08 5.29
CA LEU A 109 12.96 15.57 4.67
C LEU A 109 13.01 15.85 3.17
N LEU A 110 11.91 15.72 2.45
CA LEU A 110 11.81 16.09 1.02
C LEU A 110 12.07 17.59 0.82
N ALA A 111 11.49 18.44 1.66
CA ALA A 111 11.73 19.88 1.62
C ALA A 111 13.20 20.23 1.87
N ALA A 112 13.91 19.50 2.75
CA ALA A 112 15.34 19.71 3.02
C ALA A 112 16.24 19.48 1.79
N VAL A 113 15.76 18.69 0.80
CA VAL A 113 16.45 18.43 -0.48
C VAL A 113 15.78 19.13 -1.67
N GLY A 114 14.93 20.14 -1.41
CA GLY A 114 14.31 20.99 -2.42
C GLY A 114 13.11 20.37 -3.16
N ILE A 115 12.49 19.33 -2.61
CA ILE A 115 11.33 18.66 -3.23
C ILE A 115 10.05 19.11 -2.54
N THR A 116 9.19 19.78 -3.29
CA THR A 116 7.86 20.19 -2.82
C THR A 116 6.94 18.98 -2.69
N SER A 117 6.28 18.87 -1.54
CA SER A 117 5.28 17.83 -1.30
C SER A 117 4.21 18.32 -0.33
N TYR A 118 3.02 17.74 -0.41
CA TYR A 118 1.85 18.19 0.33
C TYR A 118 1.24 17.07 1.16
N TYR A 119 0.95 17.40 2.40
CA TYR A 119 0.21 16.55 3.32
C TYR A 119 -1.21 16.34 2.78
N THR A 120 -1.69 15.09 2.78
CA THR A 120 -2.96 14.74 2.14
C THR A 120 -3.80 13.86 3.04
N LEU A 121 -5.06 14.23 3.25
CA LEU A 121 -6.05 13.45 3.98
C LEU A 121 -6.80 12.51 3.04
N VAL A 122 -7.00 11.27 3.48
CA VAL A 122 -7.62 10.20 2.72
C VAL A 122 -8.42 9.25 3.63
N TYR A 123 -9.39 8.53 3.08
CA TYR A 123 -9.95 7.34 3.73
C TYR A 123 -9.14 6.11 3.36
N ALA A 124 -8.52 5.44 4.35
CA ALA A 124 -7.80 4.20 4.17
C ALA A 124 -8.70 2.97 4.35
N LYS A 125 -8.34 1.83 3.75
CA LYS A 125 -9.05 0.53 3.74
C LYS A 125 -10.37 0.59 2.97
N GLN A 126 -11.38 1.25 3.52
CA GLN A 126 -12.67 1.39 2.85
C GLN A 126 -12.55 2.32 1.65
N LYS A 127 -13.02 1.90 0.48
CA LYS A 127 -13.05 2.73 -0.73
C LYS A 127 -14.14 3.80 -0.57
N ARG A 128 -13.77 4.88 0.08
CA ARG A 128 -14.64 6.03 0.36
C ARG A 128 -13.94 7.31 -0.07
N ASN A 129 -14.67 8.14 -0.79
CA ASN A 129 -14.21 9.47 -1.21
C ASN A 129 -14.33 10.50 -0.08
N ILE A 130 -13.45 11.50 -0.06
CA ILE A 130 -13.78 12.79 0.56
C ILE A 130 -14.99 13.34 -0.19
N ASP A 131 -16.04 13.67 0.57
CA ASP A 131 -17.25 14.28 -0.01
C ASP A 131 -16.94 15.74 -0.37
N LYS A 132 -16.81 16.01 -1.67
CA LYS A 132 -16.41 17.32 -2.18
C LYS A 132 -17.47 18.41 -1.98
N ASP A 133 -18.73 18.00 -1.81
CA ASP A 133 -19.85 18.90 -1.68
C ASP A 133 -20.20 19.21 -0.20
N PHE A 134 -19.54 18.53 0.75
CA PHE A 134 -19.78 18.67 2.17
C PHE A 134 -18.49 18.88 2.97
N VAL A 135 -18.18 20.13 3.28
CA VAL A 135 -16.95 20.49 4.00
C VAL A 135 -17.08 20.16 5.48
N THR A 136 -16.27 19.21 5.93
CA THR A 136 -16.18 18.80 7.34
C THR A 136 -14.89 18.02 7.56
N PHE A 137 -14.60 17.63 8.83
CA PHE A 137 -13.51 16.72 9.13
C PHE A 137 -13.78 15.35 8.53
N GLN A 138 -13.03 15.00 7.50
CA GLN A 138 -13.13 13.75 6.76
C GLN A 138 -11.74 13.10 6.62
N GLY A 139 -11.73 11.79 6.30
CA GLY A 139 -10.51 10.99 6.26
C GLY A 139 -10.20 10.33 7.60
N ASN A 140 -9.45 9.25 7.53
CA ASN A 140 -8.96 8.50 8.69
C ASN A 140 -7.46 8.18 8.57
N HIS A 141 -6.80 8.72 7.52
CA HIS A 141 -5.41 8.45 7.20
C HIS A 141 -4.77 9.65 6.51
N ALA A 142 -3.43 9.68 6.53
CA ALA A 142 -2.63 10.69 5.87
C ALA A 142 -1.58 10.02 4.96
N ILE A 143 -1.47 10.54 3.75
CA ILE A 143 -0.45 10.19 2.74
C ILE A 143 0.22 11.47 2.22
N LEU A 144 1.25 11.33 1.40
CA LEU A 144 1.95 12.47 0.84
C LEU A 144 1.74 12.57 -0.67
N ASN A 145 1.57 13.79 -1.16
CA ASN A 145 1.50 14.12 -2.58
C ASN A 145 2.73 14.92 -3.01
N ILE A 146 3.46 14.45 -4.01
CA ILE A 146 4.41 15.24 -4.79
C ILE A 146 3.66 15.70 -6.03
N PRO A 147 3.46 17.01 -6.24
CA PRO A 147 2.58 17.52 -7.29
C PRO A 147 3.13 17.25 -8.69
N ALA A 148 2.20 17.13 -9.64
CA ALA A 148 2.51 17.03 -11.06
C ALA A 148 3.39 18.20 -11.52
N SER A 149 4.43 17.88 -12.27
CA SER A 149 5.39 18.81 -12.84
C SER A 149 6.07 18.16 -14.06
N GLU A 150 6.90 18.89 -14.78
CA GLU A 150 7.72 18.31 -15.86
C GLU A 150 8.61 17.20 -15.32
N LEU A 151 9.15 17.36 -14.09
CA LEU A 151 10.01 16.36 -13.42
C LEU A 151 9.28 15.06 -13.09
N THR A 152 7.96 15.11 -12.85
CA THR A 152 7.13 13.93 -12.56
C THR A 152 6.46 13.35 -13.80
N GLY A 153 6.83 13.82 -15.01
CA GLY A 153 6.16 13.43 -16.24
C GLY A 153 4.70 13.87 -16.33
N GLY A 154 4.35 14.97 -15.66
CA GLY A 154 3.00 15.55 -15.67
C GLY A 154 1.99 14.85 -14.74
N ASN A 155 2.43 13.89 -13.91
CA ASN A 155 1.55 13.16 -12.99
C ASN A 155 1.89 13.45 -11.54
N ASP A 156 0.90 13.41 -10.65
CA ASP A 156 1.13 13.41 -9.22
C ASP A 156 1.82 12.10 -8.79
N ILE A 157 2.82 12.19 -7.89
CA ILE A 157 3.36 11.01 -7.21
C ILE A 157 2.78 10.97 -5.80
N TRP A 158 2.35 9.80 -5.38
CA TRP A 158 1.72 9.57 -4.10
C TRP A 158 2.54 8.62 -3.25
N LEU A 159 2.74 8.93 -1.97
CA LEU A 159 3.57 8.14 -1.07
C LEU A 159 2.76 7.69 0.14
N GLU A 160 2.73 6.37 0.38
CA GLU A 160 2.24 5.77 1.61
C GLU A 160 3.38 5.74 2.64
N CYS A 161 3.33 6.63 3.63
CA CYS A 161 4.43 6.82 4.57
C CYS A 161 4.42 5.85 5.77
N THR A 162 3.38 5.03 5.90
CA THR A 162 3.22 4.13 7.07
C THR A 162 3.65 2.69 6.80
N ASP A 163 3.88 2.32 5.56
CA ASP A 163 4.32 0.99 5.15
C ASP A 163 5.82 1.01 4.80
N GLN A 164 6.61 0.16 5.47
CA GLN A 164 8.05 0.05 5.27
C GLN A 164 8.45 -0.79 4.06
N THR A 165 7.48 -1.30 3.30
CA THR A 165 7.71 -2.25 2.20
C THR A 165 7.14 -1.82 0.88
N ILE A 166 6.10 -0.99 0.90
CA ILE A 166 5.42 -0.53 -0.32
C ILE A 166 6.39 0.28 -1.21
N PRO A 167 6.42 0.06 -2.53
CA PRO A 167 7.29 0.79 -3.43
C PRO A 167 7.00 2.30 -3.48
N PHE A 168 8.03 3.09 -3.79
CA PHE A 168 7.87 4.52 -4.07
C PHE A 168 6.85 4.76 -5.19
N GLY A 169 5.89 5.68 -4.98
CA GLY A 169 4.88 6.01 -5.98
C GLY A 169 3.71 5.02 -6.12
N PHE A 170 3.72 3.92 -5.35
CA PHE A 170 2.67 2.92 -5.38
C PHE A 170 1.88 2.91 -4.07
N LEU A 171 0.55 3.08 -4.15
CA LEU A 171 -0.32 3.14 -2.97
C LEU A 171 -0.93 1.78 -2.56
N GLY A 172 -0.83 0.79 -3.44
CA GLY A 172 -1.54 -0.46 -3.25
C GLY A 172 -3.07 -0.25 -3.23
N ASP A 173 -3.77 -1.15 -2.55
CA ASP A 173 -5.23 -1.10 -2.42
C ASP A 173 -5.70 -0.33 -1.17
N PHE A 174 -4.76 0.17 -0.39
CA PHE A 174 -5.05 0.81 0.89
C PHE A 174 -5.66 2.20 0.71
N THR A 175 -5.17 2.98 -0.27
CA THR A 175 -5.58 4.38 -0.51
C THR A 175 -5.74 4.75 -1.99
N ASP A 176 -5.80 3.77 -2.91
CA ASP A 176 -6.02 3.98 -4.33
C ASP A 176 -7.45 4.40 -4.70
N ASP A 177 -7.61 5.02 -5.86
CA ASP A 177 -8.88 5.32 -6.56
C ASP A 177 -9.95 5.97 -5.65
N ARG A 178 -9.57 7.07 -4.98
CA ARG A 178 -10.49 7.88 -4.17
C ARG A 178 -10.16 9.35 -4.18
N ASP A 179 -11.19 10.17 -3.95
CA ASP A 179 -11.02 11.60 -3.79
C ASP A 179 -10.41 11.89 -2.41
N VAL A 180 -9.40 12.76 -2.38
CA VAL A 180 -8.56 13.09 -1.23
C VAL A 180 -8.45 14.61 -1.08
N LEU A 181 -8.13 15.08 0.11
CA LEU A 181 -7.86 16.49 0.38
C LEU A 181 -6.36 16.74 0.48
N VAL A 182 -5.77 17.33 -0.55
CA VAL A 182 -4.39 17.82 -0.55
C VAL A 182 -4.35 19.17 0.16
N ILE A 183 -3.47 19.30 1.16
CA ILE A 183 -3.33 20.52 1.97
C ILE A 183 -2.09 21.25 1.53
N THR A 184 -2.29 22.44 0.94
CA THR A 184 -1.23 23.35 0.51
C THR A 184 -1.22 24.63 1.36
N PRO A 185 -0.15 25.43 1.32
CA PRO A 185 -0.14 26.75 2.00
C PRO A 185 -1.25 27.70 1.52
N GLU A 186 -1.69 27.54 0.26
CA GLU A 186 -2.75 28.37 -0.36
C GLU A 186 -4.15 27.85 -0.04
N GLY A 187 -4.27 26.62 0.47
CA GLY A 187 -5.52 26.01 0.85
C GLY A 187 -5.67 24.55 0.46
N GLY A 188 -6.86 24.01 0.63
CA GLY A 188 -7.18 22.62 0.28
C GLY A 188 -7.57 22.44 -1.17
N ILE A 189 -7.12 21.34 -1.77
CA ILE A 189 -7.43 20.95 -3.15
C ILE A 189 -7.94 19.52 -3.13
N ILE A 190 -9.11 19.27 -3.70
CA ILE A 190 -9.58 17.89 -3.91
C ILE A 190 -8.89 17.33 -5.16
N LYS A 191 -8.20 16.22 -4.99
CA LYS A 191 -7.57 15.44 -6.06
C LYS A 191 -8.02 13.99 -5.97
N ARG A 192 -7.66 13.18 -6.99
CA ARG A 192 -7.94 11.74 -6.99
C ARG A 192 -6.65 10.95 -7.01
N THR A 193 -6.55 9.94 -6.14
CA THR A 193 -5.44 9.00 -6.15
C THR A 193 -5.51 8.04 -7.35
N PRO A 194 -4.37 7.43 -7.76
CA PRO A 194 -4.33 6.52 -8.91
C PRO A 194 -5.33 5.37 -8.81
N SER A 195 -5.86 4.96 -9.95
CA SER A 195 -6.69 3.76 -10.07
C SER A 195 -5.91 2.69 -10.84
N TYR A 196 -5.79 1.50 -10.25
CA TYR A 196 -5.11 0.38 -10.88
C TYR A 196 -6.10 -0.47 -11.66
N LYS A 197 -5.90 -0.57 -12.97
CA LYS A 197 -6.77 -1.33 -13.87
C LYS A 197 -6.58 -2.83 -13.68
N ASN A 198 -7.62 -3.62 -14.02
CA ASN A 198 -7.57 -5.07 -13.93
C ASN A 198 -6.45 -5.71 -14.76
N GLU A 199 -6.12 -5.12 -15.92
CA GLU A 199 -5.05 -5.60 -16.80
C GLU A 199 -3.67 -5.51 -16.14
N THR A 200 -3.47 -4.54 -15.24
CA THR A 200 -2.22 -4.36 -14.49
C THR A 200 -2.19 -5.14 -13.17
N ASN A 201 -3.35 -5.56 -12.67
CA ASN A 201 -3.49 -6.36 -11.45
C ASN A 201 -3.39 -7.85 -11.79
N LEU A 202 -2.24 -8.26 -12.32
CA LEU A 202 -2.00 -9.59 -12.87
C LEU A 202 -1.43 -10.53 -11.81
N GLN A 203 -1.97 -11.75 -11.74
CA GLN A 203 -1.26 -12.92 -11.25
C GLN A 203 -1.09 -13.89 -12.42
N SER A 204 0.13 -14.27 -12.75
CA SER A 204 0.43 -15.28 -13.75
C SER A 204 1.12 -16.44 -13.07
N THR A 205 0.65 -17.67 -13.31
CA THR A 205 1.26 -18.91 -12.80
C THR A 205 1.59 -19.82 -13.98
N LYS A 206 2.85 -20.23 -14.11
CA LYS A 206 3.30 -21.22 -15.09
C LYS A 206 3.88 -22.40 -14.36
N ALA A 207 3.37 -23.59 -14.63
CA ALA A 207 3.77 -24.82 -13.95
C ALA A 207 4.10 -25.94 -14.92
N THR A 208 5.17 -26.68 -14.64
CA THR A 208 5.44 -27.99 -15.23
C THR A 208 5.18 -29.06 -14.19
N ILE A 209 4.29 -30.01 -14.49
CA ILE A 209 3.76 -30.98 -13.55
C ILE A 209 4.00 -32.40 -14.10
N ARG A 210 4.55 -33.25 -13.26
CA ARG A 210 4.69 -34.69 -13.57
C ARG A 210 3.86 -35.47 -12.55
N LEU A 211 2.94 -36.26 -13.05
CA LEU A 211 2.15 -37.21 -12.28
C LEU A 211 2.68 -38.61 -12.54
N ASP A 212 3.03 -39.33 -11.47
CA ASP A 212 3.49 -40.70 -11.57
C ASP A 212 2.34 -41.73 -11.49
N GLU A 213 2.66 -43.00 -11.71
CA GLU A 213 1.71 -44.12 -11.67
C GLU A 213 1.15 -44.37 -10.26
N LYS A 214 1.75 -43.81 -9.21
CA LYS A 214 1.30 -43.92 -7.83
C LYS A 214 0.39 -42.79 -7.41
N GLY A 215 0.16 -41.83 -8.31
CA GLY A 215 -0.67 -40.66 -8.01
C GLY A 215 0.08 -39.51 -7.32
N THR A 216 1.41 -39.54 -7.31
CA THR A 216 2.25 -38.49 -6.74
C THR A 216 2.59 -37.44 -7.79
N ILE A 217 2.54 -36.17 -7.40
CA ILE A 217 2.96 -35.04 -8.23
C ILE A 217 4.33 -34.53 -7.84
N GLN A 218 5.15 -34.26 -8.85
CA GLN A 218 6.33 -33.40 -8.79
C GLN A 218 6.08 -32.20 -9.71
N ALA A 219 6.24 -30.98 -9.18
CA ALA A 219 6.00 -29.77 -9.97
C ALA A 219 7.05 -28.69 -9.71
N THR A 220 7.37 -27.97 -10.77
CA THR A 220 8.05 -26.68 -10.71
C THR A 220 7.10 -25.60 -11.20
N LEU A 221 7.06 -24.46 -10.54
CA LEU A 221 6.22 -23.35 -10.98
C LEU A 221 6.86 -21.99 -10.72
N GLU A 222 6.58 -21.07 -11.64
CA GLU A 222 6.81 -19.64 -11.48
C GLU A 222 5.47 -18.95 -11.28
N ARG A 223 5.38 -18.09 -10.26
CA ARG A 223 4.24 -17.19 -10.07
C ARG A 223 4.72 -15.74 -10.09
N VAL A 224 4.09 -14.92 -10.92
CA VAL A 224 4.36 -13.50 -11.06
C VAL A 224 3.15 -12.71 -10.62
N SER A 225 3.30 -11.84 -9.62
CA SER A 225 2.26 -10.97 -9.09
C SER A 225 2.59 -9.51 -9.39
N LYS A 226 1.66 -8.78 -10.04
CA LYS A 226 1.80 -7.37 -10.45
C LYS A 226 0.65 -6.52 -9.94
N GLY A 227 0.89 -5.20 -9.84
CA GLY A 227 -0.13 -4.24 -9.42
C GLY A 227 -0.69 -4.60 -8.04
N LEU A 228 -2.02 -4.65 -7.90
CA LEU A 228 -2.64 -4.97 -6.61
C LEU A 228 -2.38 -6.41 -6.14
N ASN A 229 -2.05 -7.35 -7.04
CA ASN A 229 -1.64 -8.69 -6.62
C ASN A 229 -0.26 -8.70 -5.97
N PHE A 230 0.61 -7.73 -6.29
CA PHE A 230 1.89 -7.51 -5.60
C PHE A 230 1.68 -7.23 -4.10
N VAL A 231 0.64 -6.48 -3.73
CA VAL A 231 0.34 -6.12 -2.32
C VAL A 231 0.17 -7.36 -1.43
N ASN A 232 -0.35 -8.45 -1.97
CA ASN A 232 -0.54 -9.69 -1.23
C ASN A 232 0.77 -10.46 -0.95
N ARG A 233 1.89 -10.05 -1.56
CA ARG A 233 3.16 -10.79 -1.57
C ARG A 233 4.37 -9.97 -1.14
N HIS A 234 4.34 -8.64 -1.27
CA HIS A 234 5.49 -7.74 -1.21
C HIS A 234 6.35 -7.81 0.05
N ASN A 235 5.87 -8.44 1.11
CA ASN A 235 6.57 -8.62 2.38
C ASN A 235 7.01 -10.08 2.64
N TYR A 236 6.75 -11.01 1.70
CA TYR A 236 7.06 -12.43 1.89
C TYR A 236 8.56 -12.70 1.95
N ASP A 237 9.37 -11.90 1.28
CA ASP A 237 10.84 -11.94 1.32
C ASP A 237 11.45 -11.63 2.69
N ARG A 238 10.64 -11.11 3.63
CA ARG A 238 11.04 -10.82 5.02
C ARG A 238 10.77 -11.96 5.99
N TYR A 239 10.02 -12.98 5.58
CA TYR A 239 9.71 -14.10 6.46
C TYR A 239 10.85 -15.13 6.49
N PRO A 240 11.14 -15.70 7.67
CA PRO A 240 11.97 -16.90 7.75
C PRO A 240 11.40 -18.01 6.85
N LYS A 241 12.29 -18.79 6.23
CA LYS A 241 11.91 -19.85 5.27
C LYS A 241 10.83 -20.80 5.81
N GLU A 242 10.96 -21.22 7.07
CA GLU A 242 9.99 -22.12 7.71
C GLU A 242 8.60 -21.48 7.85
N THR A 243 8.54 -20.19 8.22
CA THR A 243 7.29 -19.42 8.31
C THR A 243 6.65 -19.29 6.93
N LEU A 244 7.45 -18.99 5.92
CA LEU A 244 7.01 -18.83 4.54
C LEU A 244 6.43 -20.16 3.99
N ILE A 245 7.11 -21.27 4.17
CA ILE A 245 6.63 -22.62 3.78
C ILE A 245 5.30 -22.93 4.46
N LYS A 246 5.20 -22.68 5.77
CA LYS A 246 3.95 -22.89 6.52
C LYS A 246 2.81 -22.04 5.96
N LEU A 247 3.07 -20.79 5.61
CA LEU A 247 2.08 -19.87 5.03
C LEU A 247 1.57 -20.40 3.67
N TYR A 248 2.45 -20.87 2.79
CA TYR A 248 2.02 -21.47 1.52
C TYR A 248 1.16 -22.71 1.73
N LYS A 249 1.52 -23.58 2.64
CA LYS A 249 0.75 -24.80 2.95
C LYS A 249 -0.61 -24.49 3.60
N SER A 250 -0.69 -23.51 4.52
CA SER A 250 -1.90 -23.28 5.31
C SER A 250 -2.84 -22.22 4.69
N GLU A 251 -2.33 -21.26 3.92
CA GLU A 251 -3.12 -20.15 3.41
C GLU A 251 -3.26 -20.16 1.89
N VAL A 252 -2.14 -20.36 1.16
CA VAL A 252 -2.16 -20.25 -0.30
C VAL A 252 -2.68 -21.51 -0.96
N TRP A 253 -2.22 -22.67 -0.52
CA TRP A 253 -2.56 -23.99 -1.11
C TRP A 253 -3.19 -24.94 -0.09
N SER A 254 -3.92 -24.41 0.89
CA SER A 254 -4.56 -25.16 1.98
C SER A 254 -5.55 -26.25 1.51
N TYR A 255 -5.93 -26.25 0.27
CA TYR A 255 -6.78 -27.25 -0.36
C TYR A 255 -6.02 -28.47 -0.91
N ASN A 256 -4.68 -28.44 -0.87
CA ASN A 256 -3.80 -29.57 -1.21
C ASN A 256 -3.25 -30.16 0.07
N ASN A 257 -3.78 -31.30 0.48
CA ASN A 257 -3.34 -32.00 1.68
C ASN A 257 -1.90 -32.46 1.54
N ASN A 258 -1.19 -33.19 1.74
CA ASN A 258 0.14 -33.74 1.53
C ASN A 258 1.11 -32.89 0.66
N LEU A 259 0.85 -31.57 0.54
CA LEU A 259 1.73 -30.68 -0.21
C LEU A 259 3.01 -30.41 0.58
N GLU A 260 4.16 -30.65 -0.06
CA GLU A 260 5.48 -30.29 0.44
C GLU A 260 6.12 -29.26 -0.48
N VAL A 261 6.63 -28.16 0.10
CA VAL A 261 7.42 -27.15 -0.59
C VAL A 261 8.89 -27.46 -0.40
N GLU A 262 9.52 -28.07 -1.40
CA GLU A 262 10.92 -28.49 -1.38
C GLU A 262 11.86 -27.27 -1.46
N SER A 263 11.52 -26.34 -2.34
CA SER A 263 12.24 -25.09 -2.47
C SER A 263 11.33 -23.93 -2.83
N VAL A 264 11.71 -22.72 -2.39
CA VAL A 264 11.12 -21.46 -2.79
C VAL A 264 12.20 -20.40 -2.96
N LYS A 265 12.14 -19.68 -4.08
CA LYS A 265 12.97 -18.49 -4.34
C LYS A 265 12.05 -17.32 -4.60
N LEU A 266 12.36 -16.19 -3.99
CA LEU A 266 11.57 -14.97 -4.10
C LEU A 266 12.40 -13.85 -4.73
N LYS A 267 11.76 -13.06 -5.60
CA LYS A 267 12.33 -11.84 -6.16
C LYS A 267 11.31 -10.72 -6.04
N ASN A 268 11.67 -9.69 -5.27
CA ASN A 268 10.86 -8.50 -5.06
C ASN A 268 11.43 -7.33 -5.87
N ASP A 269 10.83 -7.06 -7.01
CA ASP A 269 11.20 -5.93 -7.87
C ASP A 269 10.28 -4.74 -7.58
N LYS A 270 10.73 -3.88 -6.65
CA LYS A 270 9.99 -2.69 -6.23
C LYS A 270 9.90 -1.61 -7.32
N GLU A 271 10.85 -1.58 -8.28
CA GLU A 271 10.82 -0.62 -9.39
C GLU A 271 9.67 -0.89 -10.33
N GLN A 272 9.49 -2.16 -10.66
CA GLN A 272 8.45 -2.60 -11.60
C GLN A 272 7.14 -2.98 -10.90
N VAL A 273 7.11 -2.96 -9.55
CA VAL A 273 5.99 -3.45 -8.73
C VAL A 273 5.64 -4.90 -9.11
N ILE A 274 6.67 -5.75 -9.17
CA ILE A 274 6.57 -7.17 -9.54
C ILE A 274 7.16 -8.04 -8.43
N PHE A 275 6.40 -9.05 -8.02
CA PHE A 275 6.87 -10.08 -7.11
C PHE A 275 6.86 -11.43 -7.83
N THR A 276 8.03 -12.09 -7.90
CA THR A 276 8.18 -13.40 -8.53
C THR A 276 8.50 -14.45 -7.48
N GLU A 277 7.85 -15.60 -7.59
CA GLU A 277 7.95 -16.74 -6.70
C GLU A 277 8.24 -17.99 -7.54
N ASP A 278 9.42 -18.61 -7.36
CA ASP A 278 9.80 -19.88 -8.01
C ASP A 278 9.75 -21.02 -7.00
N PHE A 279 9.06 -22.10 -7.33
CA PHE A 279 8.87 -23.24 -6.45
C PHE A 279 9.28 -24.57 -7.06
N SER A 280 9.74 -25.48 -6.19
CA SER A 280 9.70 -26.92 -6.40
C SER A 280 8.79 -27.53 -5.33
N ILE A 281 7.83 -28.33 -5.76
CA ILE A 281 6.75 -28.86 -4.92
C ILE A 281 6.52 -30.34 -5.21
N SER A 282 6.22 -31.11 -4.16
CA SER A 282 5.70 -32.48 -4.27
C SER A 282 4.35 -32.62 -3.56
N ILE A 283 3.49 -33.48 -4.07
CA ILE A 283 2.21 -33.82 -3.44
C ILE A 283 1.99 -35.32 -3.58
N GLU A 284 2.08 -36.03 -2.46
CA GLU A 284 1.74 -37.44 -2.37
C GLU A 284 0.21 -37.64 -2.40
N ASP A 285 -0.24 -38.77 -2.92
CA ASP A 285 -1.67 -39.14 -2.99
C ASP A 285 -2.57 -38.07 -3.63
N TYR A 286 -2.05 -37.35 -4.63
CA TYR A 286 -2.81 -36.32 -5.34
C TYR A 286 -3.88 -36.90 -6.24
N ALA A 287 -3.56 -37.96 -6.97
CA ALA A 287 -4.49 -38.67 -7.82
C ALA A 287 -5.02 -39.94 -7.17
N THR A 288 -6.26 -40.30 -7.48
CA THR A 288 -6.80 -41.61 -7.18
C THR A 288 -6.44 -42.56 -8.33
N VAL A 289 -5.66 -43.59 -8.02
CA VAL A 289 -5.19 -44.61 -8.97
C VAL A 289 -5.98 -45.88 -8.78
N THR A 290 -6.51 -46.42 -9.87
CA THR A 290 -7.18 -47.72 -9.95
C THR A 290 -6.50 -48.56 -11.04
N ASP A 291 -6.86 -49.86 -11.14
CA ASP A 291 -6.32 -50.74 -12.18
C ASP A 291 -6.68 -50.27 -13.63
N ALA A 292 -7.73 -49.41 -13.78
CA ALA A 292 -8.25 -49.01 -15.06
C ALA A 292 -7.96 -47.54 -15.40
N GLU A 293 -7.78 -46.67 -14.39
CA GLU A 293 -7.74 -45.20 -14.61
C GLU A 293 -7.02 -44.46 -13.51
N ILE A 294 -6.54 -43.25 -13.83
CA ILE A 294 -5.98 -42.27 -12.89
C ILE A 294 -6.88 -41.05 -12.90
N LEU A 295 -7.48 -40.72 -11.76
CA LEU A 295 -8.34 -39.56 -11.57
C LEU A 295 -7.62 -38.47 -10.80
N PHE A 296 -7.50 -37.29 -11.39
CA PHE A 296 -6.86 -36.13 -10.75
C PHE A 296 -7.56 -34.80 -11.08
N ARG A 297 -7.31 -33.78 -10.28
CA ARG A 297 -7.79 -32.42 -10.52
C ARG A 297 -6.85 -31.66 -11.42
N VAL A 298 -7.38 -31.00 -12.45
CA VAL A 298 -6.55 -30.27 -13.42
C VAL A 298 -5.97 -28.98 -12.83
N ASN A 299 -6.75 -28.23 -12.02
CA ASN A 299 -6.30 -26.97 -11.45
C ASN A 299 -5.60 -27.21 -10.09
N LEU A 300 -4.27 -27.28 -10.10
CA LEU A 300 -3.45 -27.59 -8.93
C LEU A 300 -3.13 -26.35 -8.08
N PHE A 301 -2.80 -25.21 -8.70
CA PHE A 301 -2.18 -24.08 -8.00
C PHE A 301 -3.04 -22.83 -7.90
N ASN A 302 -4.15 -22.74 -8.63
CA ASN A 302 -4.92 -21.50 -8.76
C ASN A 302 -6.41 -21.70 -8.48
N LYS A 303 -6.73 -22.41 -7.39
CA LYS A 303 -8.11 -22.67 -6.98
C LYS A 303 -8.65 -21.50 -6.17
N ASN A 304 -9.69 -20.82 -6.68
CA ASN A 304 -10.47 -19.88 -5.90
C ASN A 304 -11.46 -20.65 -5.00
N SER A 305 -11.22 -20.65 -3.70
CA SER A 305 -12.07 -21.29 -2.69
C SER A 305 -13.01 -20.31 -1.98
N PHE A 306 -12.94 -19.01 -2.31
CA PHE A 306 -13.80 -18.00 -1.70
C PHE A 306 -15.26 -18.14 -2.17
N ILE A 307 -16.16 -18.47 -1.25
CA ILE A 307 -17.60 -18.50 -1.48
C ILE A 307 -18.22 -17.30 -0.76
N PRO A 308 -18.74 -16.29 -1.49
CA PRO A 308 -19.36 -15.14 -0.85
C PRO A 308 -20.62 -15.55 -0.07
N LYS A 309 -20.84 -14.90 1.06
CA LYS A 309 -22.05 -15.12 1.86
C LYS A 309 -23.32 -14.82 1.03
N ARG A 310 -24.29 -15.72 1.09
CA ARG A 310 -25.58 -15.56 0.42
C ARG A 310 -26.47 -14.66 1.27
N TYR A 311 -26.87 -13.53 0.74
CA TYR A 311 -27.85 -12.65 1.38
C TYR A 311 -29.23 -12.88 0.79
N ARG A 312 -30.21 -13.28 1.62
CA ARG A 312 -31.61 -13.51 1.17
C ARG A 312 -32.27 -12.21 0.71
N ASN A 313 -32.02 -11.10 1.40
CA ASN A 313 -32.61 -9.79 1.11
C ASN A 313 -31.53 -8.73 1.00
N ARG A 314 -30.90 -8.62 -0.18
CA ARG A 314 -29.94 -7.56 -0.45
C ARG A 314 -30.68 -6.25 -0.70
N LYS A 315 -30.41 -5.23 0.14
CA LYS A 315 -30.96 -3.87 -0.01
C LYS A 315 -29.98 -2.89 -0.64
N LEU A 316 -28.70 -3.22 -0.64
CA LEU A 316 -27.63 -2.36 -1.18
C LEU A 316 -27.03 -2.99 -2.44
N PRO A 317 -26.56 -2.17 -3.39
CA PRO A 317 -25.87 -2.66 -4.59
C PRO A 317 -24.60 -3.42 -4.22
N LEU A 318 -24.23 -4.40 -5.04
CA LEU A 318 -22.94 -5.06 -4.95
C LEU A 318 -21.90 -4.13 -5.59
N GLN A 319 -20.91 -3.75 -4.81
CA GLN A 319 -19.73 -3.08 -5.34
C GLN A 319 -18.60 -4.09 -5.55
N ILE A 320 -18.09 -4.13 -6.77
CA ILE A 320 -16.82 -4.81 -7.10
C ILE A 320 -15.77 -3.72 -7.15
N PRO A 321 -14.96 -3.55 -6.11
CA PRO A 321 -14.08 -2.39 -5.98
C PRO A 321 -12.91 -2.41 -6.97
N ARG A 322 -12.53 -3.61 -7.45
CA ARG A 322 -11.36 -3.83 -8.32
C ARG A 322 -11.54 -5.04 -9.22
N GLY A 323 -10.90 -4.99 -10.39
CA GLY A 323 -10.70 -6.14 -11.26
C GLY A 323 -9.29 -6.71 -11.10
N TYR A 324 -9.16 -8.00 -11.39
CA TYR A 324 -7.91 -8.75 -11.42
C TYR A 324 -7.86 -9.57 -12.70
N LYS A 325 -6.66 -9.89 -13.14
CA LYS A 325 -6.40 -10.84 -14.21
C LYS A 325 -5.55 -11.99 -13.67
N ASP A 326 -6.10 -13.20 -13.74
CA ASP A 326 -5.38 -14.42 -13.38
C ASP A 326 -5.11 -15.23 -14.66
N GLU A 327 -3.85 -15.56 -14.89
CA GLU A 327 -3.39 -16.41 -15.99
C GLU A 327 -2.75 -17.67 -15.40
N ASP A 328 -3.19 -18.83 -15.83
CA ASP A 328 -2.70 -20.12 -15.35
C ASP A 328 -2.39 -21.04 -16.52
N GLU A 329 -1.13 -21.44 -16.62
CA GLU A 329 -0.60 -22.33 -17.65
C GLU A 329 0.07 -23.51 -16.96
N SER A 330 -0.44 -24.71 -17.17
CA SER A 330 0.12 -25.95 -16.63
C SER A 330 0.36 -26.97 -17.74
N ILE A 331 1.57 -27.52 -17.78
CA ILE A 331 2.02 -28.52 -18.74
C ILE A 331 2.42 -29.81 -18.01
#